data_8334dd6492bf1c3f2c94fda86c4f7cad
#
_entry.id   8334dd6492bf1c3f2c94fda86c4f7cad
#
_cell.length_a   1.000
_cell.length_b   1.000
_cell.length_c   1.000
_cell.angle_alpha   90.00
_cell.angle_beta   90.00
_cell.angle_gamma   90.00
#
_symmetry.space_group_name_H-M   'P 1'
#
loop_
_entity.id
_entity.type
_entity.pdbx_description
1 polymer ?
#
loop_
_entity_poly.entity_id
_entity_poly.type
_entity_poly.pdbx_seq_one_letter_code
_entity_poly.pdbx_strand_id
1 'polypeptide(L)'
;MVRKVSDKQLSDFIAGACGASQLTFEPVRQGLANSVFRASSGGQSWAVKLLGPATFSAVNYVVVAKLQQQLAVSGLAPVVTAYDPALRVWIEEWVDTPEQPSLDIDRLAHALANIHQCDISAPTLALLPCWQHYLEQLPTRAARSFSAQRDKLLPVISQFSHYQDFCFCHNDLSFAHLVGTARNKVVDWEYAATGNRYFDIGACILINELNSQQQQQLCDEYAHQTGHSAGSVEKGVAALAERL
;
A
#
# COMPACT_ATOMS: atom_id res chain seq x y z
N MET A 1 17.60 -14.46 19.39
CA MET A 1 16.95 -13.99 20.64
C MET A 1 16.34 -12.63 20.35
N VAL A 2 15.03 -12.55 20.09
CA VAL A 2 14.33 -11.27 19.86
C VAL A 2 14.21 -10.58 21.21
N ARG A 3 14.86 -9.43 21.37
CA ARG A 3 14.74 -8.61 22.59
C ARG A 3 13.27 -8.21 22.72
N LYS A 4 12.61 -8.63 23.79
CA LYS A 4 11.26 -8.18 24.11
C LYS A 4 11.34 -6.67 24.38
N VAL A 5 10.80 -5.87 23.48
CA VAL A 5 10.69 -4.42 23.67
C VAL A 5 9.79 -4.19 24.86
N SER A 6 10.22 -3.36 25.82
CA SER A 6 9.37 -3.02 26.96
C SER A 6 8.37 -1.95 26.57
N ASP A 7 7.16 -1.98 27.14
CA ASP A 7 6.13 -0.96 26.91
C ASP A 7 6.65 0.46 27.19
N LYS A 8 7.58 0.59 28.12
CA LYS A 8 8.25 1.86 28.44
C LYS A 8 9.11 2.35 27.27
N GLN A 9 9.94 1.49 26.65
CA GLN A 9 10.78 1.88 25.51
C GLN A 9 9.92 2.34 24.32
N LEU A 10 8.81 1.65 24.10
CA LEU A 10 7.84 2.00 23.06
C LEU A 10 7.21 3.37 23.34
N SER A 11 6.69 3.58 24.55
CA SER A 11 6.09 4.85 24.96
C SER A 11 7.08 6.01 24.91
N ASP A 12 8.32 5.80 25.41
CA ASP A 12 9.37 6.83 25.38
C ASP A 12 9.73 7.22 23.94
N PHE A 13 9.84 6.24 23.03
CA PHE A 13 10.11 6.51 21.62
C PHE A 13 8.98 7.30 20.96
N ILE A 14 7.73 6.89 21.16
CA ILE A 14 6.57 7.58 20.55
C ILE A 14 6.46 9.00 21.10
N ALA A 15 6.60 9.18 22.41
CA ALA A 15 6.55 10.48 23.05
C ALA A 15 7.65 11.42 22.52
N GLY A 16 8.88 10.92 22.41
CA GLY A 16 10.02 11.66 21.86
C GLY A 16 9.81 12.03 20.39
N ALA A 17 9.36 11.11 19.58
CA ALA A 17 9.12 11.33 18.15
C ALA A 17 7.98 12.33 17.89
N CYS A 18 6.93 12.29 18.70
CA CYS A 18 5.79 13.23 18.61
C CYS A 18 6.06 14.57 19.33
N GLY A 19 7.19 14.71 20.05
CA GLY A 19 7.47 15.91 20.87
C GLY A 19 6.45 16.14 21.99
N ALA A 20 5.85 15.06 22.51
CA ALA A 20 4.73 15.12 23.45
C ALA A 20 5.07 14.35 24.73
N SER A 21 4.80 14.99 25.90
CA SER A 21 5.04 14.38 27.22
C SER A 21 3.89 13.47 27.69
N GLN A 22 2.69 13.69 27.19
CA GLN A 22 1.50 12.89 27.51
C GLN A 22 0.74 12.57 26.23
N LEU A 23 0.59 11.28 25.96
CA LEU A 23 -0.14 10.78 24.80
C LEU A 23 -1.33 9.95 25.26
N THR A 24 -2.47 10.16 24.61
CA THR A 24 -3.61 9.24 24.64
C THR A 24 -3.58 8.36 23.40
N PHE A 25 -3.96 7.09 23.54
CA PHE A 25 -3.96 6.12 22.45
C PHE A 25 -5.37 5.56 22.25
N GLU A 26 -5.84 5.63 21.03
CA GLU A 26 -7.09 5.04 20.59
C GLU A 26 -6.82 4.00 19.51
N PRO A 27 -7.28 2.74 19.66
CA PRO A 27 -7.12 1.73 18.63
C PRO A 27 -7.95 2.10 17.41
N VAL A 28 -7.36 2.05 16.21
CA VAL A 28 -8.04 2.37 14.95
C VAL A 28 -8.33 1.10 14.16
N ARG A 29 -7.31 0.25 13.99
CA ARG A 29 -7.41 -0.99 13.22
C ARG A 29 -6.47 -2.04 13.78
N GLN A 30 -6.98 -3.26 13.93
CA GLN A 30 -6.14 -4.46 14.05
C GLN A 30 -6.14 -5.17 12.70
N GLY A 31 -5.03 -5.09 11.98
CA GLY A 31 -4.79 -5.86 10.76
C GLY A 31 -4.14 -7.20 11.08
N LEU A 32 -4.05 -8.07 10.08
CA LEU A 32 -3.34 -9.36 10.19
C LEU A 32 -1.84 -9.16 10.46
N ALA A 33 -1.25 -8.12 9.88
CA ALA A 33 0.18 -7.84 9.97
C ALA A 33 0.51 -6.73 10.96
N ASN A 34 -0.26 -5.64 10.99
CA ASN A 34 0.05 -4.43 11.73
C ASN A 34 -1.12 -4.00 12.62
N SER A 35 -0.81 -3.39 13.78
CA SER A 35 -1.80 -2.73 14.63
C SER A 35 -1.64 -1.22 14.52
N VAL A 36 -2.74 -0.50 14.30
CA VAL A 36 -2.73 0.97 14.13
C VAL A 36 -3.49 1.63 15.27
N PHE A 37 -2.86 2.66 15.83
CA PHE A 37 -3.42 3.49 16.90
C PHE A 37 -3.37 4.96 16.48
N ARG A 38 -4.37 5.72 16.93
CA ARG A 38 -4.28 7.17 16.96
C ARG A 38 -3.63 7.60 18.27
N ALA A 39 -2.49 8.24 18.19
CA ALA A 39 -1.86 8.90 19.34
C ALA A 39 -2.21 10.39 19.30
N SER A 40 -2.60 10.98 20.44
CA SER A 40 -3.01 12.39 20.50
C SER A 40 -2.43 13.10 21.70
N SER A 41 -2.00 14.36 21.52
CA SER A 41 -1.53 15.26 22.55
C SER A 41 -1.66 16.72 22.12
N GLY A 42 -2.18 17.59 22.97
CA GLY A 42 -2.20 19.04 22.75
C GLY A 42 -2.91 19.47 21.46
N GLY A 43 -3.91 18.73 21.01
CA GLY A 43 -4.65 19.01 19.77
C GLY A 43 -3.97 18.48 18.50
N GLN A 44 -2.80 17.86 18.61
CA GLN A 44 -2.14 17.15 17.52
C GLN A 44 -2.42 15.65 17.61
N SER A 45 -2.41 14.98 16.46
CA SER A 45 -2.62 13.52 16.38
C SER A 45 -1.65 12.90 15.37
N TRP A 46 -1.30 11.65 15.63
CA TRP A 46 -0.43 10.82 14.79
C TRP A 46 -1.03 9.42 14.61
N ALA A 47 -0.79 8.82 13.46
CA ALA A 47 -1.02 7.39 13.28
C ALA A 47 0.25 6.66 13.71
N VAL A 48 0.11 5.75 14.67
CA VAL A 48 1.18 4.90 15.18
C VAL A 48 0.90 3.48 14.72
N LYS A 49 1.76 2.93 13.86
CA LYS A 49 1.67 1.55 13.39
C LYS A 49 2.70 0.70 14.15
N LEU A 50 2.24 -0.32 14.85
CA LEU A 50 3.08 -1.38 15.39
C LEU A 50 3.18 -2.47 14.33
N LEU A 51 4.36 -2.57 13.72
CA LEU A 51 4.59 -3.50 12.61
C LEU A 51 4.76 -4.93 13.14
N GLY A 52 4.10 -5.86 12.52
CA GLY A 52 4.21 -7.29 12.83
C GLY A 52 5.63 -7.86 12.67
N PRO A 53 5.86 -9.15 12.93
CA PRO A 53 7.19 -9.75 12.85
C PRO A 53 7.86 -9.50 11.50
N ALA A 54 9.16 -9.19 11.49
CA ALA A 54 9.93 -8.96 10.26
C ALA A 54 9.95 -10.16 9.30
N THR A 55 9.68 -11.34 9.84
CA THR A 55 9.56 -12.58 9.06
C THR A 55 8.23 -12.71 8.33
N PHE A 56 7.23 -11.92 8.67
CA PHE A 56 5.89 -12.02 8.07
C PHE A 56 5.84 -11.42 6.66
N SER A 57 6.49 -10.29 6.43
CA SER A 57 6.48 -9.63 5.12
C SER A 57 7.89 -9.45 4.56
N ALA A 58 8.02 -9.45 3.23
CA ALA A 58 9.27 -9.13 2.52
C ALA A 58 9.52 -7.61 2.43
N VAL A 59 8.77 -6.80 3.15
CA VAL A 59 8.78 -5.33 3.05
C VAL A 59 10.01 -4.72 3.69
N ASN A 60 10.68 -3.85 2.95
CA ASN A 60 11.77 -3.02 3.45
C ASN A 60 11.24 -1.64 3.87
N TYR A 61 10.81 -1.52 5.12
CA TYR A 61 10.23 -0.27 5.65
C TYR A 61 11.19 0.93 5.64
N VAL A 62 12.50 0.74 5.54
CA VAL A 62 13.46 1.85 5.35
C VAL A 62 13.30 2.45 3.96
N VAL A 63 13.08 1.62 2.95
CA VAL A 63 12.78 2.07 1.58
C VAL A 63 11.40 2.73 1.54
N VAL A 64 10.39 2.10 2.15
CA VAL A 64 9.02 2.65 2.22
C VAL A 64 9.02 4.05 2.86
N ALA A 65 9.77 4.24 3.97
CA ALA A 65 9.85 5.56 4.61
C ALA A 65 10.40 6.65 3.68
N LYS A 66 11.42 6.33 2.91
CA LYS A 66 12.00 7.27 1.94
C LYS A 66 11.03 7.58 0.80
N LEU A 67 10.32 6.59 0.29
CA LEU A 67 9.31 6.76 -0.76
C LEU A 67 8.15 7.62 -0.24
N GLN A 68 7.62 7.31 0.93
CA GLN A 68 6.51 8.05 1.49
C GLN A 68 6.89 9.50 1.82
N GLN A 69 8.13 9.77 2.24
CA GLN A 69 8.60 11.15 2.42
C GLN A 69 8.57 11.94 1.10
N GLN A 70 8.94 11.35 -0.03
CA GLN A 70 8.85 12.00 -1.34
C GLN A 70 7.39 12.24 -1.73
N LEU A 71 6.51 11.26 -1.52
CA LEU A 71 5.07 11.38 -1.75
C LEU A 71 4.40 12.44 -0.86
N ALA A 72 4.87 12.60 0.37
CA ALA A 72 4.38 13.63 1.28
C ALA A 72 4.70 15.05 0.79
N VAL A 73 5.86 15.24 0.14
CA VAL A 73 6.23 16.54 -0.48
C VAL A 73 5.24 16.94 -1.57
N SER A 74 4.74 15.98 -2.36
CA SER A 74 3.69 16.22 -3.37
C SER A 74 2.27 16.23 -2.80
N GLY A 75 2.11 16.06 -1.48
CA GLY A 75 0.81 16.03 -0.81
C GLY A 75 0.04 14.70 -0.96
N LEU A 76 0.63 13.71 -1.61
CA LEU A 76 -0.03 12.43 -1.92
C LEU A 76 -0.04 11.44 -0.74
N ALA A 77 0.84 11.63 0.23
CA ALA A 77 0.91 10.78 1.43
C ALA A 77 0.99 11.62 2.71
N PRO A 78 0.64 11.05 3.88
CA PRO A 78 0.95 11.65 5.17
C PRO A 78 2.46 11.76 5.40
N VAL A 79 2.87 12.78 6.14
CA VAL A 79 4.28 12.97 6.52
C VAL A 79 4.71 11.87 7.50
N VAL A 80 5.80 11.17 7.21
CA VAL A 80 6.41 10.23 8.14
C VAL A 80 7.15 11.02 9.21
N THR A 81 6.68 10.93 10.45
CA THR A 81 7.28 11.59 11.62
C THR A 81 8.52 10.82 12.10
N ALA A 82 8.41 9.51 12.23
CA ALA A 82 9.50 8.64 12.65
C ALA A 82 9.27 7.17 12.24
N TYR A 83 10.37 6.45 12.08
CA TYR A 83 10.38 5.00 11.96
C TYR A 83 11.56 4.42 12.72
N ASP A 84 11.31 3.48 13.63
CA ASP A 84 12.35 2.71 14.32
C ASP A 84 12.27 1.23 13.91
N PRO A 85 13.28 0.72 13.19
CA PRO A 85 13.28 -0.67 12.74
C PRO A 85 13.50 -1.68 13.88
N ALA A 86 14.12 -1.29 14.99
CA ALA A 86 14.38 -2.18 16.12
C ALA A 86 13.12 -2.34 16.98
N LEU A 87 12.40 -1.25 17.21
CA LEU A 87 11.10 -1.23 17.89
C LEU A 87 9.95 -1.66 16.97
N ARG A 88 10.17 -1.64 15.67
CA ARG A 88 9.16 -1.90 14.63
C ARG A 88 7.96 -0.96 14.76
N VAL A 89 8.25 0.31 15.00
CA VAL A 89 7.26 1.38 15.16
C VAL A 89 7.37 2.35 14.01
N TRP A 90 6.26 2.61 13.38
CA TRP A 90 6.09 3.63 12.36
C TRP A 90 5.15 4.71 12.88
N ILE A 91 5.52 5.97 12.73
CA ILE A 91 4.72 7.13 13.15
C ILE A 91 4.59 8.08 11.97
N GLU A 92 3.36 8.43 11.63
CA GLU A 92 3.04 9.37 10.55
C GLU A 92 1.96 10.36 10.98
N GLU A 93 1.80 11.43 10.23
CA GLU A 93 0.73 12.40 10.39
C GLU A 93 -0.63 11.69 10.43
N TRP A 94 -1.45 12.04 11.42
CA TRP A 94 -2.85 11.62 11.43
C TRP A 94 -3.64 12.45 10.42
N VAL A 95 -4.41 11.79 9.58
CA VAL A 95 -5.27 12.44 8.59
C VAL A 95 -6.72 12.10 8.91
N ASP A 96 -7.49 13.09 9.35
CA ASP A 96 -8.91 12.91 9.63
C ASP A 96 -9.67 12.49 8.36
N THR A 97 -10.39 11.39 8.47
CA THR A 97 -11.14 10.82 7.35
C THR A 97 -12.59 10.63 7.78
N PRO A 98 -13.57 10.98 6.95
CA PRO A 98 -14.99 10.77 7.27
C PRO A 98 -15.27 9.28 7.57
N GLU A 99 -16.12 9.01 8.54
CA GLU A 99 -16.41 7.66 9.08
C GLU A 99 -16.96 6.66 8.04
N GLN A 100 -17.59 7.14 6.98
CA GLN A 100 -18.03 6.27 5.89
C GLN A 100 -17.35 6.65 4.58
N PRO A 101 -16.38 5.87 4.12
CA PRO A 101 -15.91 5.99 2.76
C PRO A 101 -17.05 5.56 1.81
N SER A 102 -17.66 6.52 1.11
CA SER A 102 -18.48 6.16 -0.05
C SER A 102 -17.60 5.37 -1.02
N LEU A 103 -18.13 4.28 -1.60
CA LEU A 103 -17.51 3.58 -2.72
C LEU A 103 -17.50 4.53 -3.93
N ASP A 104 -16.48 5.39 -3.97
CA ASP A 104 -16.34 6.41 -4.99
C ASP A 104 -15.24 5.96 -5.96
N ILE A 105 -15.69 5.32 -7.04
CA ILE A 105 -14.79 4.75 -8.06
C ILE A 105 -13.91 5.82 -8.70
N ASP A 106 -14.46 7.02 -8.91
CA ASP A 106 -13.72 8.12 -9.53
C ASP A 106 -12.52 8.53 -8.66
N ARG A 107 -12.66 8.46 -7.33
CA ARG A 107 -11.54 8.71 -6.42
C ARG A 107 -10.45 7.67 -6.47
N LEU A 108 -10.81 6.38 -6.63
CA LEU A 108 -9.80 5.33 -6.88
C LEU A 108 -9.07 5.60 -8.19
N ALA A 109 -9.81 5.93 -9.27
CA ALA A 109 -9.21 6.24 -10.56
C ALA A 109 -8.28 7.46 -10.49
N HIS A 110 -8.70 8.53 -9.81
CA HIS A 110 -7.87 9.72 -9.57
C HIS A 110 -6.62 9.38 -8.75
N ALA A 111 -6.75 8.57 -7.70
CA ALA A 111 -5.61 8.16 -6.89
C ALA A 111 -4.60 7.36 -7.72
N LEU A 112 -5.05 6.36 -8.48
CA LEU A 112 -4.20 5.59 -9.40
C LEU A 112 -3.52 6.49 -10.44
N ALA A 113 -4.27 7.41 -11.06
CA ALA A 113 -3.72 8.34 -12.04
C ALA A 113 -2.62 9.23 -11.43
N ASN A 114 -2.87 9.80 -10.26
CA ASN A 114 -1.89 10.64 -9.55
C ASN A 114 -0.64 9.85 -9.16
N ILE A 115 -0.81 8.61 -8.68
CA ILE A 115 0.30 7.71 -8.33
C ILE A 115 1.14 7.40 -9.57
N HIS A 116 0.50 6.98 -10.67
CA HIS A 116 1.18 6.57 -11.89
C HIS A 116 1.85 7.73 -12.65
N GLN A 117 1.47 8.97 -12.35
CA GLN A 117 2.09 10.18 -12.91
C GLN A 117 3.22 10.73 -12.02
N CYS A 118 3.46 10.14 -10.84
CA CYS A 118 4.56 10.55 -9.98
C CYS A 118 5.93 10.23 -10.62
N ASP A 119 6.80 11.23 -10.69
CA ASP A 119 8.20 11.06 -11.05
C ASP A 119 9.02 10.64 -9.82
N ILE A 120 8.79 9.42 -9.35
CA ILE A 120 9.45 8.84 -8.19
C ILE A 120 10.23 7.60 -8.63
N SER A 121 11.53 7.59 -8.33
CA SER A 121 12.35 6.41 -8.54
C SER A 121 12.18 5.42 -7.39
N ALA A 122 11.61 4.27 -7.68
CA ALA A 122 11.40 3.17 -6.73
C ALA A 122 12.05 1.88 -7.25
N PRO A 123 12.37 0.92 -6.36
CA PRO A 123 12.76 -0.41 -6.78
C PRO A 123 11.68 -1.04 -7.67
N THR A 124 12.08 -1.87 -8.62
CA THR A 124 11.13 -2.64 -9.43
C THR A 124 10.39 -3.65 -8.55
N LEU A 125 9.10 -3.84 -8.82
CA LEU A 125 8.26 -4.82 -8.12
C LEU A 125 8.86 -6.23 -8.25
N ALA A 126 9.33 -6.77 -7.13
CA ALA A 126 9.92 -8.09 -7.05
C ALA A 126 8.84 -9.16 -6.73
N LEU A 127 7.85 -9.31 -7.62
CA LEU A 127 6.67 -10.14 -7.38
C LEU A 127 7.03 -11.60 -7.05
N LEU A 128 7.91 -12.24 -7.82
CA LEU A 128 8.28 -13.64 -7.59
C LEU A 128 9.05 -13.86 -6.27
N PRO A 129 10.06 -13.04 -5.91
CA PRO A 129 10.68 -13.11 -4.61
C PRO A 129 9.71 -12.89 -3.45
N CYS A 130 8.79 -11.94 -3.56
CA CYS A 130 7.75 -11.73 -2.55
C CYS A 130 6.84 -12.96 -2.41
N TRP A 131 6.38 -13.51 -3.53
CA TRP A 131 5.55 -14.72 -3.51
C TRP A 131 6.29 -15.90 -2.88
N GLN A 132 7.55 -16.12 -3.25
CA GLN A 132 8.37 -17.17 -2.66
C GLN A 132 8.51 -17.02 -1.15
N HIS A 133 8.75 -15.80 -0.68
CA HIS A 133 8.83 -15.49 0.75
C HIS A 133 7.55 -15.88 1.51
N TYR A 134 6.37 -15.59 0.96
CA TYR A 134 5.11 -15.99 1.58
C TYR A 134 4.89 -17.49 1.53
N LEU A 135 5.24 -18.17 0.44
CA LEU A 135 5.13 -19.62 0.32
C LEU A 135 5.93 -20.35 1.40
N GLU A 136 7.11 -19.85 1.74
CA GLU A 136 8.00 -20.43 2.76
C GLU A 136 7.40 -20.38 4.18
N GLN A 137 6.43 -19.51 4.41
CA GLN A 137 5.76 -19.35 5.71
C GLN A 137 4.46 -20.17 5.81
N LEU A 138 4.00 -20.76 4.71
CA LEU A 138 2.77 -21.52 4.69
C LEU A 138 3.00 -22.99 5.12
N PRO A 139 1.99 -23.63 5.74
CA PRO A 139 1.99 -25.09 5.92
C PRO A 139 2.19 -25.80 4.57
N THR A 140 2.94 -26.89 4.56
CA THR A 140 3.38 -27.62 3.35
C THR A 140 2.25 -27.89 2.34
N ARG A 141 1.04 -28.24 2.82
CA ARG A 141 -0.10 -28.52 1.95
C ARG A 141 -0.55 -27.24 1.19
N ALA A 142 -0.68 -26.13 1.90
CA ALA A 142 -1.06 -24.84 1.30
C ALA A 142 0.03 -24.34 0.36
N ALA A 143 1.30 -24.41 0.78
CA ALA A 143 2.46 -24.03 -0.03
C ALA A 143 2.48 -24.76 -1.39
N ARG A 144 2.18 -26.07 -1.43
CA ARG A 144 2.12 -26.83 -2.68
C ARG A 144 1.03 -26.33 -3.63
N SER A 145 -0.16 -26.04 -3.10
CA SER A 145 -1.27 -25.52 -3.92
C SER A 145 -0.92 -24.15 -4.53
N PHE A 146 -0.41 -23.23 -3.71
CA PHE A 146 -0.03 -21.88 -4.19
C PHE A 146 1.22 -21.90 -5.08
N SER A 147 2.16 -22.82 -4.88
CA SER A 147 3.29 -23.02 -5.80
C SER A 147 2.82 -23.46 -7.18
N ALA A 148 1.86 -24.38 -7.25
CA ALA A 148 1.29 -24.82 -8.53
C ALA A 148 0.56 -23.68 -9.25
N GLN A 149 -0.11 -22.78 -8.53
CA GLN A 149 -0.69 -21.56 -9.11
C GLN A 149 0.39 -20.60 -9.61
N ARG A 150 1.41 -20.32 -8.79
CA ARG A 150 2.56 -19.50 -9.21
C ARG A 150 3.16 -20.00 -10.52
N ASP A 151 3.42 -21.31 -10.62
CA ASP A 151 4.07 -21.89 -11.79
C ASP A 151 3.24 -21.76 -13.06
N LYS A 152 1.92 -21.77 -12.96
CA LYS A 152 1.00 -21.45 -14.07
C LYS A 152 1.08 -19.99 -14.48
N LEU A 153 1.34 -19.07 -13.53
CA LEU A 153 1.39 -17.63 -13.76
C LEU A 153 2.77 -17.14 -14.21
N LEU A 154 3.83 -17.96 -14.06
CA LEU A 154 5.19 -17.59 -14.47
C LEU A 154 5.30 -17.04 -15.90
N PRO A 155 4.67 -17.65 -16.93
CA PRO A 155 4.72 -17.13 -18.30
C PRO A 155 4.08 -15.75 -18.43
N VAL A 156 3.03 -15.50 -17.64
CA VAL A 156 2.33 -14.20 -17.61
C VAL A 156 3.21 -13.16 -16.94
N ILE A 157 3.71 -13.47 -15.74
CA ILE A 157 4.59 -12.58 -14.96
C ILE A 157 5.85 -12.20 -15.77
N SER A 158 6.44 -13.14 -16.50
CA SER A 158 7.60 -12.84 -17.34
C SER A 158 7.29 -11.88 -18.49
N GLN A 159 6.09 -11.92 -19.04
CA GLN A 159 5.65 -10.98 -20.08
C GLN A 159 5.51 -9.55 -19.54
N PHE A 160 5.12 -9.38 -18.26
CA PHE A 160 5.01 -8.04 -17.65
C PHE A 160 6.35 -7.32 -17.52
N SER A 161 7.44 -8.04 -17.45
CA SER A 161 8.79 -7.46 -17.39
C SER A 161 9.20 -6.75 -18.68
N HIS A 162 8.46 -6.91 -19.77
CA HIS A 162 8.77 -6.36 -21.08
C HIS A 162 7.83 -5.24 -21.55
N TYR A 163 6.85 -4.82 -20.72
CA TYR A 163 5.92 -3.77 -21.12
C TYR A 163 6.50 -2.37 -20.94
N GLN A 164 6.23 -1.48 -21.90
CA GLN A 164 6.60 -0.07 -21.88
C GLN A 164 5.81 0.77 -20.86
N ASP A 165 4.83 0.15 -20.19
CA ASP A 165 3.91 0.82 -19.26
C ASP A 165 4.35 0.74 -17.81
N PHE A 166 5.67 0.83 -17.57
CA PHE A 166 6.20 0.89 -16.22
C PHE A 166 6.07 2.31 -15.67
N CYS A 167 5.54 2.41 -14.47
CA CYS A 167 5.44 3.66 -13.71
C CYS A 167 5.58 3.36 -12.21
N PHE A 168 5.56 4.38 -11.38
CA PHE A 168 5.43 4.20 -9.94
C PHE A 168 4.02 3.69 -9.63
N CYS A 169 3.90 2.63 -8.85
CA CYS A 169 2.66 1.92 -8.52
C CYS A 169 2.50 1.75 -7.02
N HIS A 170 1.25 1.65 -6.54
CA HIS A 170 0.92 1.33 -5.15
C HIS A 170 0.94 -0.18 -4.90
N ASN A 171 0.39 -0.94 -5.83
CA ASN A 171 0.25 -2.41 -5.84
C ASN A 171 -0.68 -3.01 -4.76
N ASP A 172 -1.32 -2.18 -3.94
CA ASP A 172 -2.25 -2.60 -2.87
C ASP A 172 -3.31 -1.53 -2.59
N LEU A 173 -3.76 -0.79 -3.61
CA LEU A 173 -4.67 0.33 -3.40
C LEU A 173 -6.09 -0.14 -3.11
N SER A 174 -6.60 0.23 -1.93
CA SER A 174 -7.98 0.03 -1.53
C SER A 174 -8.67 1.35 -1.16
N PHE A 175 -10.01 1.35 -1.11
CA PHE A 175 -10.78 2.49 -0.58
C PHE A 175 -10.36 2.90 0.82
N ALA A 176 -9.98 1.92 1.66
CA ALA A 176 -9.52 2.17 3.03
C ALA A 176 -8.19 2.94 3.09
N HIS A 177 -7.42 2.93 2.01
CA HIS A 177 -6.15 3.65 1.92
C HIS A 177 -6.31 5.11 1.47
N LEU A 178 -7.51 5.51 1.02
CA LEU A 178 -7.83 6.90 0.67
C LEU A 178 -8.25 7.67 1.90
N VAL A 179 -7.38 8.54 2.41
CA VAL A 179 -7.59 9.30 3.64
C VAL A 179 -7.75 10.81 3.39
N GLY A 180 -8.26 11.51 4.40
CA GLY A 180 -8.55 12.94 4.33
C GLY A 180 -9.95 13.26 3.83
N THR A 181 -10.43 14.47 4.14
CA THR A 181 -11.77 14.95 3.74
C THR A 181 -11.88 15.07 2.22
N ALA A 182 -10.83 15.54 1.56
CA ALA A 182 -10.74 15.56 0.10
C ALA A 182 -10.28 14.22 -0.49
N ARG A 183 -9.90 13.26 0.37
CA ARG A 183 -9.37 11.93 0.00
C ARG A 183 -8.26 11.98 -1.05
N ASN A 184 -7.41 12.96 -0.92
CA ASN A 184 -6.28 13.19 -1.80
C ASN A 184 -4.97 12.62 -1.26
N LYS A 185 -4.97 12.07 -0.03
CA LYS A 185 -3.81 11.36 0.53
C LYS A 185 -4.05 9.86 0.52
N VAL A 186 -2.98 9.14 0.26
CA VAL A 186 -2.95 7.67 0.23
C VAL A 186 -2.00 7.18 1.33
N VAL A 187 -2.40 6.11 2.01
CA VAL A 187 -1.60 5.44 3.05
C VAL A 187 -1.29 4.01 2.64
N ASP A 188 -0.42 3.36 3.41
CA ASP A 188 -0.06 1.93 3.28
C ASP A 188 0.78 1.59 2.05
N TRP A 189 1.86 2.34 1.86
CA TRP A 189 2.79 2.25 0.73
C TRP A 189 3.76 1.06 0.79
N GLU A 190 3.48 0.03 1.58
CA GLU A 190 4.43 -1.06 1.84
C GLU A 190 4.78 -1.90 0.60
N TYR A 191 3.91 -1.93 -0.41
CA TYR A 191 4.14 -2.60 -1.70
C TYR A 191 4.45 -1.63 -2.85
N ALA A 192 4.65 -0.33 -2.54
CA ALA A 192 4.94 0.66 -3.57
C ALA A 192 6.27 0.36 -4.28
N ALA A 193 6.22 0.34 -5.61
CA ALA A 193 7.34 -0.05 -6.46
C ALA A 193 7.18 0.50 -7.88
N THR A 194 8.25 0.50 -8.67
CA THR A 194 8.11 0.64 -10.12
C THR A 194 7.57 -0.66 -10.70
N GLY A 195 6.46 -0.60 -11.39
CA GLY A 195 5.76 -1.75 -11.94
C GLY A 195 4.85 -1.41 -13.11
N ASN A 196 4.12 -2.41 -13.58
CA ASN A 196 3.17 -2.24 -14.66
C ASN A 196 1.86 -1.63 -14.15
N ARG A 197 1.44 -0.51 -14.73
CA ARG A 197 0.19 0.20 -14.33
C ARG A 197 -1.06 -0.67 -14.40
N TYR A 198 -1.14 -1.55 -15.37
CA TYR A 198 -2.31 -2.41 -15.54
C TYR A 198 -2.37 -3.50 -14.46
N PHE A 199 -1.21 -3.93 -13.96
CA PHE A 199 -1.16 -4.80 -12.78
C PHE A 199 -1.71 -4.07 -11.55
N ASP A 200 -1.31 -2.83 -11.31
CA ASP A 200 -1.79 -2.04 -10.16
C ASP A 200 -3.30 -1.76 -10.25
N ILE A 201 -3.81 -1.41 -11.46
CA ILE A 201 -5.25 -1.26 -11.70
C ILE A 201 -5.98 -2.59 -11.45
N GLY A 202 -5.46 -3.70 -11.97
CA GLY A 202 -6.04 -5.05 -11.77
C GLY A 202 -6.05 -5.46 -10.29
N ALA A 203 -4.96 -5.20 -9.57
CA ALA A 203 -4.89 -5.41 -8.12
C ALA A 203 -5.93 -4.57 -7.37
N CYS A 204 -6.06 -3.29 -7.72
CA CYS A 204 -7.07 -2.40 -7.16
C CYS A 204 -8.51 -2.92 -7.40
N ILE A 205 -8.81 -3.42 -8.59
CA ILE A 205 -10.10 -4.04 -8.93
C ILE A 205 -10.39 -5.23 -8.00
N LEU A 206 -9.42 -6.12 -7.86
CA LEU A 206 -9.58 -7.35 -7.06
C LEU A 206 -9.70 -7.05 -5.56
N ILE A 207 -8.85 -6.18 -5.03
CA ILE A 207 -8.81 -5.82 -3.61
C ILE A 207 -10.12 -5.16 -3.17
N ASN A 208 -10.73 -4.35 -4.06
CA ASN A 208 -11.98 -3.65 -3.79
C ASN A 208 -13.23 -4.42 -4.24
N GLU A 209 -13.07 -5.65 -4.74
CA GLU A 209 -14.16 -6.52 -5.20
C GLU A 209 -15.11 -5.82 -6.19
N LEU A 210 -14.55 -5.02 -7.11
CA LEU A 210 -15.34 -4.22 -8.05
C LEU A 210 -16.10 -5.10 -9.03
N ASN A 211 -17.40 -4.85 -9.17
CA ASN A 211 -18.21 -5.51 -10.20
C ASN A 211 -17.88 -4.97 -11.61
N SER A 212 -18.39 -5.62 -12.66
CA SER A 212 -18.05 -5.28 -14.05
C SER A 212 -18.35 -3.82 -14.42
N GLN A 213 -19.45 -3.23 -13.89
CA GLN A 213 -19.78 -1.82 -14.16
C GLN A 213 -18.79 -0.88 -13.46
N GLN A 214 -18.39 -1.19 -12.23
CA GLN A 214 -17.41 -0.42 -11.48
C GLN A 214 -16.00 -0.53 -12.08
N GLN A 215 -15.64 -1.71 -12.59
CA GLN A 215 -14.37 -1.92 -13.32
C GLN A 215 -14.34 -1.05 -14.58
N GLN A 216 -15.42 -1.03 -15.35
CA GLN A 216 -15.53 -0.18 -16.53
C GLN A 216 -15.37 1.30 -16.14
N GLN A 217 -16.12 1.77 -15.13
CA GLN A 217 -16.04 3.14 -14.65
C GLN A 217 -14.62 3.51 -14.21
N LEU A 218 -13.92 2.61 -13.47
CA LEU A 218 -12.54 2.81 -13.05
C LEU A 218 -11.61 2.99 -14.26
N CYS A 219 -11.72 2.12 -15.27
CA CYS A 219 -10.89 2.15 -16.46
C CYS A 219 -11.14 3.42 -17.30
N ASP A 220 -12.39 3.80 -17.47
CA ASP A 220 -12.79 5.00 -18.22
C ASP A 220 -12.28 6.27 -17.56
N GLU A 221 -12.50 6.41 -16.25
CA GLU A 221 -12.07 7.59 -15.50
C GLU A 221 -10.54 7.66 -15.42
N TYR A 222 -9.86 6.53 -15.19
CA TYR A 222 -8.39 6.47 -15.22
C TYR A 222 -7.83 6.89 -16.60
N ALA A 223 -8.42 6.39 -17.67
CA ALA A 223 -8.06 6.75 -19.03
C ALA A 223 -8.23 8.26 -19.31
N HIS A 224 -9.36 8.83 -18.85
CA HIS A 224 -9.64 10.27 -18.93
C HIS A 224 -8.57 11.10 -18.19
N GLN A 225 -8.20 10.71 -16.95
CA GLN A 225 -7.23 11.42 -16.14
C GLN A 225 -5.79 11.33 -16.68
N THR A 226 -5.44 10.26 -17.35
CA THR A 226 -4.08 10.00 -17.82
C THR A 226 -3.86 10.28 -19.30
N GLY A 227 -4.92 10.56 -20.07
CA GLY A 227 -4.87 10.76 -21.50
C GLY A 227 -4.67 9.47 -22.31
N HIS A 228 -4.81 8.30 -21.68
CA HIS A 228 -4.83 7.01 -22.38
C HIS A 228 -6.19 6.78 -23.04
N SER A 229 -6.26 5.90 -24.04
CA SER A 229 -7.57 5.45 -24.53
C SER A 229 -8.18 4.43 -23.57
N ALA A 230 -9.49 4.53 -23.30
CA ALA A 230 -10.21 3.58 -22.46
C ALA A 230 -10.00 2.13 -22.92
N GLY A 231 -10.13 1.87 -24.22
CA GLY A 231 -9.90 0.54 -24.78
C GLY A 231 -8.47 0.01 -24.64
N SER A 232 -7.45 0.87 -24.48
CA SER A 232 -6.09 0.44 -24.16
C SER A 232 -5.97 0.01 -22.71
N VAL A 233 -6.61 0.76 -21.79
CA VAL A 233 -6.62 0.45 -20.35
C VAL A 233 -7.35 -0.87 -20.12
N GLU A 234 -8.55 -1.03 -20.67
CA GLU A 234 -9.34 -2.26 -20.56
C GLU A 234 -8.58 -3.48 -21.09
N LYS A 235 -7.98 -3.38 -22.28
CA LYS A 235 -7.19 -4.48 -22.86
C LYS A 235 -5.98 -4.81 -22.00
N GLY A 236 -5.29 -3.81 -21.46
CA GLY A 236 -4.16 -4.00 -20.56
C GLY A 236 -4.57 -4.75 -19.29
N VAL A 237 -5.67 -4.35 -18.67
CA VAL A 237 -6.22 -4.99 -17.45
C VAL A 237 -6.76 -6.39 -17.77
N ALA A 238 -7.54 -6.57 -18.86
CA ALA A 238 -8.10 -7.86 -19.27
C ALA A 238 -7.01 -8.88 -19.62
N ALA A 239 -5.95 -8.46 -20.29
CA ALA A 239 -4.82 -9.33 -20.62
C ALA A 239 -4.14 -9.91 -19.36
N LEU A 240 -4.34 -9.28 -18.21
CA LEU A 240 -3.91 -9.76 -16.89
C LEU A 240 -4.96 -10.69 -16.28
N ALA A 241 -6.22 -10.26 -16.27
CA ALA A 241 -7.32 -10.99 -15.63
C ALA A 241 -7.63 -12.33 -16.32
N GLU A 242 -7.53 -12.41 -17.66
CA GLU A 242 -7.75 -13.66 -18.41
C GLU A 242 -6.66 -14.70 -18.20
N ARG A 243 -5.54 -14.31 -17.62
CA ARG A 243 -4.36 -15.16 -17.43
C ARG A 243 -4.04 -15.44 -15.95
N LEU A 244 -4.70 -14.73 -15.02
CA LEU A 244 -4.68 -14.97 -13.57
C LEU A 244 -5.83 -15.88 -13.13
#